data_d646efb402127087a17d630229852080
#
_entry.id   d646efb402127087a17d630229852080
#
_cell.length_a   1.000
_cell.length_b   1.000
_cell.length_c   1.000
_cell.angle_alpha   90.00
_cell.angle_beta   90.00
_cell.angle_gamma   90.00
#
_symmetry.space_group_name_H-M   'P 1'
#
loop_
_entity.id
_entity.type
_entity.pdbx_description
1 polymer ?
#
loop_
_entity_poly.entity_id
_entity_poly.type
_entity_poly.pdbx_seq_one_letter_code
_entity_poly.pdbx_strand_id
1 'polypeptide(L)'
;APVAAASRSGGILGIAASLAGIYYIYGGTTTAGFDCSGYTQYVFAKMGISIPRTSEAQQAAVTPVSNPQPGDLVFFGSPAGHVGIYAGNGMMWDSPHTGVSIGLHKIWSSSATYGRP
;
A
#
# COMPACT_ATOMS: atom_id res chain seq x y z
N ALA A 1 -22.04 13.82 -1.99
CA ALA A 1 -21.33 13.54 -3.23
C ALA A 1 -20.08 12.72 -2.93
N PRO A 2 -19.70 11.81 -3.81
CA PRO A 2 -18.46 11.07 -3.59
C PRO A 2 -17.28 12.04 -3.59
N VAL A 3 -16.34 11.77 -2.69
CA VAL A 3 -15.09 12.53 -2.66
C VAL A 3 -14.37 12.30 -3.99
N ALA A 4 -13.89 13.37 -4.60
CA ALA A 4 -13.15 13.25 -5.85
C ALA A 4 -11.95 12.31 -5.67
N ALA A 5 -11.62 11.54 -6.73
CA ALA A 5 -10.51 10.59 -6.69
C ALA A 5 -9.22 11.24 -6.22
N ALA A 6 -8.94 12.48 -6.64
CA ALA A 6 -7.76 13.22 -6.21
C ALA A 6 -7.74 13.48 -4.70
N SER A 7 -8.89 13.80 -4.07
CA SER A 7 -8.98 14.01 -2.62
C SER A 7 -8.76 12.71 -1.86
N ARG A 8 -9.32 11.60 -2.35
CA ARG A 8 -9.11 10.28 -1.76
C ARG A 8 -7.64 9.87 -1.87
N SER A 9 -7.05 10.02 -3.05
CA SER A 9 -5.64 9.71 -3.27
C SER A 9 -4.74 10.54 -2.36
N GLY A 10 -5.00 11.85 -2.24
CA GLY A 10 -4.25 12.75 -1.37
C GLY A 10 -4.34 12.35 0.10
N GLY A 11 -5.52 11.92 0.55
CA GLY A 11 -5.72 11.41 1.91
C GLY A 11 -4.92 10.15 2.17
N ILE A 12 -4.97 9.18 1.25
CA ILE A 12 -4.22 7.93 1.36
C ILE A 12 -2.71 8.22 1.39
N LEU A 13 -2.21 9.01 0.46
CA LEU A 13 -0.79 9.33 0.37
C LEU A 13 -0.30 10.14 1.57
N GLY A 14 -1.11 11.04 2.09
CA GLY A 14 -0.78 11.81 3.29
C GLY A 14 -0.62 10.92 4.51
N ILE A 15 -1.53 9.97 4.73
CA ILE A 15 -1.43 9.01 5.81
C ILE A 15 -0.21 8.10 5.60
N ALA A 16 -0.03 7.60 4.38
CA ALA A 16 1.11 6.75 4.04
C ALA A 16 2.44 7.44 4.38
N ALA A 17 2.59 8.70 3.97
CA ALA A 17 3.80 9.48 4.21
C ALA A 17 4.01 9.80 5.70
N SER A 18 2.94 9.97 6.46
CA SER A 18 3.03 10.27 7.89
C SER A 18 3.67 9.14 8.71
N LEU A 19 3.70 7.92 8.15
CA LEU A 19 4.27 6.75 8.78
C LEU A 19 5.71 6.47 8.33
N ALA A 20 6.29 7.33 7.50
CA ALA A 20 7.66 7.19 7.02
C ALA A 20 8.65 7.11 8.19
N GLY A 21 9.64 6.26 8.06
CA GLY A 21 10.66 6.05 9.08
C GLY A 21 10.35 4.95 10.07
N ILE A 22 9.13 4.43 10.13
CA ILE A 22 8.78 3.30 10.98
C ILE A 22 9.39 2.03 10.36
N TYR A 23 10.14 1.29 11.17
CA TYR A 23 10.82 0.09 10.68
C TYR A 23 9.88 -1.10 10.54
N TYR A 24 10.22 -1.96 9.60
CA TYR A 24 9.50 -3.20 9.36
C TYR A 24 9.58 -4.11 10.60
N ILE A 25 8.44 -4.68 10.97
CA ILE A 25 8.35 -5.77 11.96
C ILE A 25 7.50 -6.87 11.34
N TYR A 26 8.04 -8.08 11.30
CA TYR A 26 7.30 -9.24 10.81
C TYR A 26 5.98 -9.42 11.57
N GLY A 27 4.87 -9.49 10.84
CA GLY A 27 3.54 -9.58 11.44
C GLY A 27 3.04 -8.27 12.08
N GLY A 28 3.76 -7.16 11.90
CA GLY A 28 3.43 -5.89 12.54
C GLY A 28 2.19 -5.22 11.95
N THR A 29 1.37 -4.64 12.83
CA THR A 29 0.11 -3.98 12.47
C THR A 29 -0.09 -2.65 13.19
N THR A 30 0.91 -2.16 13.89
CA THR A 30 0.83 -0.93 14.70
C THR A 30 1.97 0.01 14.38
N THR A 31 1.90 1.23 14.91
CA THR A 31 2.95 2.23 14.74
C THR A 31 4.29 1.85 15.41
N ALA A 32 4.34 0.78 16.17
CA ALA A 32 5.60 0.21 16.65
C ALA A 32 6.38 -0.45 15.53
N GLY A 33 5.69 -0.91 14.50
CA GLY A 33 6.27 -1.49 13.29
C GLY A 33 5.20 -2.19 12.46
N PHE A 34 5.36 -2.17 11.16
CA PHE A 34 4.43 -2.77 10.21
C PHE A 34 5.12 -3.76 9.30
N ASP A 35 4.43 -4.85 8.95
CA ASP A 35 4.80 -5.58 7.74
C ASP A 35 4.15 -4.90 6.52
N CYS A 36 4.35 -5.45 5.31
CA CYS A 36 3.88 -4.80 4.08
C CYS A 36 2.36 -4.65 4.05
N SER A 37 1.63 -5.71 4.34
CA SER A 37 0.17 -5.73 4.31
C SER A 37 -0.46 -5.12 5.56
N GLY A 38 0.21 -5.16 6.70
CA GLY A 38 -0.21 -4.45 7.90
C GLY A 38 -0.17 -2.94 7.72
N TYR A 39 0.84 -2.47 7.02
CA TYR A 39 0.96 -1.05 6.67
C TYR A 39 -0.19 -0.60 5.75
N THR A 40 -0.42 -1.29 4.65
CA THR A 40 -1.50 -0.93 3.74
C THR A 40 -2.87 -1.04 4.42
N GLN A 41 -3.09 -2.09 5.20
CA GLN A 41 -4.34 -2.26 5.95
C GLN A 41 -4.58 -1.08 6.89
N TYR A 42 -3.57 -0.65 7.62
CA TYR A 42 -3.66 0.46 8.56
C TYR A 42 -3.97 1.77 7.84
N VAL A 43 -3.27 2.07 6.74
CA VAL A 43 -3.48 3.31 5.97
C VAL A 43 -4.91 3.38 5.46
N PHE A 44 -5.42 2.31 4.85
CA PHE A 44 -6.78 2.30 4.32
C PHE A 44 -7.82 2.35 5.44
N ALA A 45 -7.57 1.70 6.58
CA ALA A 45 -8.48 1.79 7.73
C ALA A 45 -8.63 3.23 8.23
N LYS A 46 -7.59 4.03 8.18
CA LYS A 46 -7.65 5.46 8.53
C LYS A 46 -8.53 6.26 7.56
N MET A 47 -8.75 5.74 6.37
CA MET A 47 -9.66 6.34 5.38
C MET A 47 -11.07 5.74 5.46
N GLY A 48 -11.33 4.89 6.43
CA GLY A 48 -12.62 4.20 6.56
C GLY A 48 -12.78 3.06 5.55
N ILE A 49 -11.70 2.58 4.96
CA ILE A 49 -11.72 1.50 3.96
C ILE A 49 -11.12 0.25 4.57
N SER A 50 -11.93 -0.81 4.68
CA SER A 50 -11.48 -2.09 5.21
C SER A 50 -10.91 -2.94 4.09
N ILE A 51 -9.67 -3.41 4.26
CA ILE A 51 -9.04 -4.38 3.35
C ILE A 51 -8.50 -5.56 4.16
N PRO A 52 -8.34 -6.73 3.54
CA PRO A 52 -7.87 -7.92 4.26
C PRO A 52 -6.46 -7.77 4.83
N ARG A 53 -6.09 -8.69 5.71
CA ARG A 53 -4.84 -8.63 6.46
C ARG A 53 -3.59 -8.95 5.65
N THR A 54 -3.68 -9.84 4.66
CA THR A 54 -2.50 -10.32 3.91
C THR A 54 -2.44 -9.74 2.51
N SER A 55 -1.23 -9.67 1.94
CA SER A 55 -1.04 -9.18 0.57
C SER A 55 -1.84 -9.99 -0.45
N GLU A 56 -1.85 -11.31 -0.32
CA GLU A 56 -2.63 -12.20 -1.22
C GLU A 56 -4.13 -11.93 -1.12
N ALA A 57 -4.65 -11.79 0.10
CA ALA A 57 -6.07 -11.53 0.31
C ALA A 57 -6.47 -10.13 -0.15
N GLN A 58 -5.60 -9.14 0.03
CA GLN A 58 -5.82 -7.79 -0.50
C GLN A 58 -5.88 -7.82 -2.03
N GLN A 59 -4.97 -8.54 -2.67
CA GLN A 59 -4.95 -8.70 -4.13
C GLN A 59 -6.26 -9.32 -4.64
N ALA A 60 -6.78 -10.32 -3.94
CA ALA A 60 -8.03 -10.97 -4.32
C ALA A 60 -9.26 -10.10 -4.10
N ALA A 61 -9.21 -9.15 -3.17
CA ALA A 61 -10.37 -8.34 -2.76
C ALA A 61 -10.53 -7.04 -3.54
N VAL A 62 -9.47 -6.54 -4.19
CA VAL A 62 -9.51 -5.25 -4.89
C VAL A 62 -9.95 -5.41 -6.34
N THR A 63 -10.40 -4.31 -6.93
CA THR A 63 -10.70 -4.25 -8.36
C THR A 63 -9.39 -4.04 -9.12
N PRO A 64 -9.01 -4.96 -10.02
CA PRO A 64 -7.80 -4.77 -10.83
C PRO A 64 -7.88 -3.52 -11.69
N VAL A 65 -6.76 -2.80 -11.80
CA VAL A 65 -6.65 -1.63 -12.67
C VAL A 65 -5.41 -1.75 -13.55
N SER A 66 -5.53 -1.32 -14.80
CA SER A 66 -4.42 -1.32 -15.76
C SER A 66 -3.66 0.00 -15.79
N ASN A 67 -4.34 1.10 -15.46
CA ASN A 67 -3.76 2.44 -15.39
C ASN A 67 -3.82 2.92 -13.95
N PRO A 68 -2.83 2.59 -13.11
CA PRO A 68 -2.90 2.92 -11.70
C PRO A 68 -2.85 4.43 -11.47
N GLN A 69 -3.57 4.85 -10.44
CA GLN A 69 -3.55 6.21 -9.92
C GLN A 69 -2.92 6.22 -8.53
N PRO A 70 -2.31 7.33 -8.13
CA PRO A 70 -1.79 7.45 -6.77
C PRO A 70 -2.86 7.06 -5.74
N GLY A 71 -2.48 6.22 -4.77
CA GLY A 71 -3.40 5.67 -3.80
C GLY A 71 -3.93 4.27 -4.12
N ASP A 72 -3.70 3.76 -5.33
CA ASP A 72 -3.97 2.36 -5.65
C ASP A 72 -2.95 1.45 -4.97
N LEU A 73 -3.30 0.18 -4.78
CA LEU A 73 -2.36 -0.82 -4.29
C LEU A 73 -1.51 -1.37 -5.44
N VAL A 74 -0.25 -1.62 -5.15
CA VAL A 74 0.67 -2.29 -6.07
C VAL A 74 1.06 -3.64 -5.49
N PHE A 75 0.98 -4.70 -6.30
CA PHE A 75 1.21 -6.08 -5.89
C PHE A 75 2.35 -6.71 -6.69
N PHE A 76 3.12 -7.53 -6.00
CA PHE A 76 4.25 -8.26 -6.59
C PHE A 76 4.00 -9.76 -6.45
N GLY A 77 3.89 -10.43 -7.59
CA GLY A 77 3.59 -11.84 -7.66
C GLY A 77 2.08 -12.14 -7.68
N SER A 78 1.76 -13.39 -7.99
CA SER A 78 0.39 -13.90 -7.97
C SER A 78 0.42 -15.37 -7.58
N PRO A 79 0.04 -15.71 -6.32
CA PRO A 79 -0.43 -14.82 -5.25
C PRO A 79 0.65 -13.81 -4.82
N ALA A 80 0.20 -12.63 -4.40
CA ALA A 80 1.11 -11.54 -4.07
C ALA A 80 1.94 -11.85 -2.83
N GLY A 81 3.25 -11.73 -2.95
CA GLY A 81 4.18 -11.85 -1.83
C GLY A 81 4.52 -10.49 -1.19
N HIS A 82 4.17 -9.39 -1.85
CA HIS A 82 4.42 -8.04 -1.36
C HIS A 82 3.36 -7.09 -1.88
N VAL A 83 3.10 -6.03 -1.13
CA VAL A 83 2.15 -4.99 -1.49
C VAL A 83 2.66 -3.62 -1.02
N GLY A 84 2.38 -2.60 -1.83
CA GLY A 84 2.66 -1.21 -1.49
C GLY A 84 1.53 -0.31 -1.96
N ILE A 85 1.71 0.99 -1.78
CA ILE A 85 0.74 2.01 -2.21
C ILE A 85 1.38 2.83 -3.32
N TYR A 86 0.77 2.81 -4.49
CA TYR A 86 1.28 3.53 -5.66
C TYR A 86 1.29 5.04 -5.40
N ALA A 87 2.42 5.67 -5.65
CA ALA A 87 2.60 7.11 -5.43
C ALA A 87 2.71 7.90 -6.74
N GLY A 88 2.67 7.22 -7.88
CA GLY A 88 2.93 7.84 -9.18
C GLY A 88 4.41 7.76 -9.56
N ASN A 89 4.71 8.02 -10.80
CA ASN A 89 6.08 8.12 -11.32
C ASN A 89 6.95 6.88 -11.05
N GLY A 90 6.35 5.70 -11.02
CA GLY A 90 7.07 4.45 -10.78
C GLY A 90 7.50 4.27 -9.33
N MET A 91 6.92 5.00 -8.40
CA MET A 91 7.24 4.97 -6.97
C MET A 91 6.08 4.43 -6.15
N MET A 92 6.39 3.90 -4.97
CA MET A 92 5.40 3.40 -4.02
C MET A 92 5.82 3.70 -2.59
N TRP A 93 4.82 3.84 -1.73
CA TRP A 93 5.01 3.80 -0.28
C TRP A 93 4.87 2.36 0.17
N ASP A 94 5.88 1.81 0.83
CA ASP A 94 5.80 0.45 1.35
C ASP A 94 6.67 0.23 2.58
N SER A 95 6.36 -0.87 3.29
CA SER A 95 7.17 -1.42 4.36
C SER A 95 7.78 -2.73 3.85
N PRO A 96 9.02 -2.69 3.32
CA PRO A 96 9.50 -3.78 2.47
C PRO A 96 9.96 -5.04 3.19
N HIS A 97 10.86 -4.93 4.17
CA HIS A 97 11.41 -6.08 4.90
C HIS A 97 12.23 -5.62 6.10
N THR A 98 12.64 -6.56 6.93
CA THR A 98 13.46 -6.30 8.10
C THR A 98 14.70 -5.47 7.76
N GLY A 99 14.95 -4.45 8.55
CA GLY A 99 16.10 -3.54 8.39
C GLY A 99 15.80 -2.30 7.56
N VAL A 100 14.60 -2.23 6.93
CA VAL A 100 14.20 -1.09 6.12
C VAL A 100 12.96 -0.44 6.70
N SER A 101 12.94 0.88 6.73
CA SER A 101 11.79 1.64 7.21
C SER A 101 10.80 1.93 6.09
N ILE A 102 9.56 2.23 6.48
CA ILE A 102 8.55 2.75 5.56
C ILE A 102 9.11 3.98 4.85
N GLY A 103 9.00 4.01 3.55
CA GLY A 103 9.48 5.11 2.73
C GLY A 103 8.93 5.05 1.32
N LEU A 104 9.29 6.07 0.56
CA LEU A 104 8.99 6.14 -0.87
C LEU A 104 10.07 5.38 -1.61
N HIS A 105 9.71 4.23 -2.18
CA HIS A 105 10.65 3.34 -2.86
C HIS A 105 10.25 3.15 -4.31
N LYS A 106 11.24 2.83 -5.14
CA LYS A 106 11.01 2.54 -6.55
C LYS A 106 10.26 1.20 -6.70
N ILE A 107 9.30 1.16 -7.61
CA ILE A 107 8.68 -0.10 -8.04
C ILE A 107 9.71 -0.84 -8.88
N TRP A 108 10.20 -1.98 -8.34
CA TRP A 108 11.38 -2.68 -8.88
C TRP A 108 11.05 -3.75 -9.92
N SER A 109 9.76 -3.99 -10.18
CA SER A 109 9.35 -5.04 -11.13
C SER A 109 8.39 -4.49 -12.17
N SER A 110 8.66 -4.77 -13.44
CA SER A 110 7.76 -4.42 -14.55
C SER A 110 6.52 -5.32 -14.60
N SER A 111 6.52 -6.43 -13.86
CA SER A 111 5.37 -7.35 -13.79
C SER A 111 4.46 -7.07 -12.60
N ALA A 112 4.68 -5.99 -11.88
CA ALA A 112 3.78 -5.57 -10.80
C ALA A 112 2.37 -5.35 -11.34
N THR A 113 1.37 -5.70 -10.53
CA THR A 113 -0.04 -5.47 -10.85
C THR A 113 -0.65 -4.47 -9.87
N TYR A 114 -1.80 -3.93 -10.22
CA TYR A 114 -2.41 -2.84 -9.46
C TYR A 114 -3.88 -3.13 -9.20
N GLY A 115 -4.37 -2.61 -8.06
CA GLY A 115 -5.78 -2.76 -7.72
C GLY A 115 -6.27 -1.60 -6.87
N ARG A 116 -7.57 -1.37 -6.94
CA ARG A 116 -8.24 -0.29 -6.20
C ARG A 116 -9.23 -0.88 -5.21
N PRO A 117 -9.02 -0.64 -3.91
CA PRO A 117 -9.98 -1.06 -2.89
C PRO A 117 -11.36 -0.41 -3.04
#